data_7e956d79069404e03eae8cf81a750292
#
_entry.id   7e956d79069404e03eae8cf81a750292
#
_cell.length_a   1.000
_cell.length_b   1.000
_cell.length_c   1.000
_cell.angle_alpha   90.00
_cell.angle_beta   90.00
_cell.angle_gamma   90.00
#
_symmetry.space_group_name_H-M   'P 1'
#
loop_
_entity.id
_entity.type
_entity.pdbx_description
1 polymer ?
#
loop_
_entity_poly.entity_id
_entity_poly.type
_entity_poly.pdbx_seq_one_letter_code
_entity_poly.pdbx_strand_id
1 'polypeptide(L)'
;MPTVMQPAIVTASLAMFAVLEAAGIPVSMLMGHSLGEYSALIASRAVSFEDGFAAVMDRAETIESIPYAMRGAMAVALPRSLHDMHRVRAVVAELSCRGPLSIAIVNSDEQLVVSGSRALVADVTERLAAESIESFALPIPVGFHSPVLSPVVTEFEHRLERYHWNRPDIPVISTITQGTLQPGDVEHLPQLLAGQLVTPFDFRDCIASCRSAGARVFVDMGPKHIIGTLIEHQLHDGGATVLKLDCGPDGGARTAERIQSLQWLCGTQGNGRKAESEPTKPAATAPRPTADDVRTALLDALCEATGYPAEVIDPDMDLEADLGIDSVKQMQALGTVAETRHIGGRRVDLSQARTLNDLSRALSLLQSDEGFRHDERAARTGTIGHATPENETGTGENGTGLDDLLLRSLCEATGYPAEVIDPDMDLEADLGIDSVKQMQALGTVAE
;
A
#
# COMPACT_ATOMS: atom_id res chain seq x y z
N MET A 1 8.10 18.38 -5.82
CA MET A 1 7.41 19.56 -6.42
C MET A 1 6.02 19.10 -6.87
N PRO A 2 4.94 19.83 -6.53
CA PRO A 2 3.57 19.52 -6.98
C PRO A 2 3.45 19.32 -8.49
N THR A 3 4.11 20.17 -9.30
CA THR A 3 4.14 20.10 -10.78
C THR A 3 4.78 18.84 -11.36
N VAL A 4 5.49 18.05 -10.55
CA VAL A 4 6.04 16.74 -10.94
C VAL A 4 5.22 15.60 -10.34
N MET A 5 4.94 15.66 -9.03
CA MET A 5 4.28 14.57 -8.32
C MET A 5 2.83 14.36 -8.73
N GLN A 6 2.04 15.45 -8.86
CA GLN A 6 0.61 15.31 -9.14
C GLN A 6 0.35 14.69 -10.52
N PRO A 7 0.94 15.20 -11.63
CA PRO A 7 0.74 14.56 -12.93
C PRO A 7 1.30 13.13 -13.00
N ALA A 8 2.40 12.82 -12.29
CA ALA A 8 2.93 11.46 -12.26
C ALA A 8 1.96 10.47 -11.60
N ILE A 9 1.36 10.84 -10.45
CA ILE A 9 0.36 10.00 -9.76
C ILE A 9 -0.87 9.80 -10.64
N VAL A 10 -1.39 10.87 -11.26
CA VAL A 10 -2.56 10.79 -12.15
C VAL A 10 -2.27 9.92 -13.37
N THR A 11 -1.09 10.08 -13.98
CA THR A 11 -0.67 9.25 -15.13
C THR A 11 -0.59 7.78 -14.75
N ALA A 12 0.04 7.45 -13.62
CA ALA A 12 0.14 6.07 -13.16
C ALA A 12 -1.24 5.45 -12.91
N SER A 13 -2.14 6.16 -12.25
CA SER A 13 -3.50 5.69 -11.97
C SER A 13 -4.31 5.48 -13.26
N LEU A 14 -4.21 6.40 -14.23
CA LEU A 14 -4.90 6.27 -15.51
C LEU A 14 -4.33 5.17 -16.40
N ALA A 15 -3.01 4.94 -16.34
CA ALA A 15 -2.39 3.82 -17.04
C ALA A 15 -2.90 2.47 -16.50
N MET A 16 -3.01 2.32 -15.18
CA MET A 16 -3.61 1.12 -14.57
C MET A 16 -5.09 0.97 -14.93
N PHE A 17 -5.85 2.07 -14.97
CA PHE A 17 -7.24 2.05 -15.40
C PHE A 17 -7.38 1.59 -16.86
N ALA A 18 -6.53 2.10 -17.78
CA ALA A 18 -6.53 1.70 -19.17
C ALA A 18 -6.23 0.20 -19.36
N VAL A 19 -5.38 -0.38 -18.51
CA VAL A 19 -5.13 -1.84 -18.50
C VAL A 19 -6.38 -2.61 -18.09
N LEU A 20 -7.14 -2.14 -17.07
CA LEU A 20 -8.41 -2.76 -16.67
C LEU A 20 -9.46 -2.66 -17.79
N GLU A 21 -9.59 -1.50 -18.44
CA GLU A 21 -10.48 -1.31 -19.58
C GLU A 21 -10.14 -2.28 -20.73
N ALA A 22 -8.85 -2.35 -21.08
CA ALA A 22 -8.35 -3.25 -22.13
C ALA A 22 -8.58 -4.73 -21.79
N ALA A 23 -8.54 -5.08 -20.51
CA ALA A 23 -8.85 -6.43 -20.01
C ALA A 23 -10.37 -6.73 -19.98
N GLY A 24 -11.24 -5.76 -20.31
CA GLY A 24 -12.68 -5.91 -20.31
C GLY A 24 -13.30 -6.05 -18.91
N ILE A 25 -12.63 -5.53 -17.88
CA ILE A 25 -13.17 -5.55 -16.51
C ILE A 25 -14.28 -4.50 -16.40
N PRO A 26 -15.52 -4.89 -16.02
CA PRO A 26 -16.61 -3.94 -15.85
C PRO A 26 -16.40 -3.11 -14.58
N VAL A 27 -16.38 -1.79 -14.76
CA VAL A 27 -16.25 -0.83 -13.65
C VAL A 27 -17.64 -0.24 -13.38
N SER A 28 -18.17 -0.44 -12.17
CA SER A 28 -19.48 0.04 -11.79
C SER A 28 -19.47 1.43 -11.16
N MET A 29 -18.35 1.85 -10.57
CA MET A 29 -18.15 3.17 -10.01
C MET A 29 -16.66 3.47 -9.86
N LEU A 30 -16.34 4.76 -9.77
CA LEU A 30 -14.99 5.27 -9.54
C LEU A 30 -15.00 6.13 -8.27
N MET A 31 -13.88 6.12 -7.56
CA MET A 31 -13.65 6.98 -6.41
C MET A 31 -12.19 7.42 -6.43
N GLY A 32 -11.94 8.69 -6.11
CA GLY A 32 -10.60 9.22 -5.95
C GLY A 32 -10.39 9.78 -4.56
N HIS A 33 -9.20 9.58 -4.00
CA HIS A 33 -8.82 10.22 -2.75
C HIS A 33 -8.07 11.52 -3.06
N SER A 34 -8.65 12.67 -2.72
CA SER A 34 -8.05 13.99 -2.95
C SER A 34 -7.65 14.19 -4.43
N LEU A 35 -6.36 14.20 -4.76
CA LEU A 35 -5.86 14.28 -6.13
C LEU A 35 -6.46 13.21 -7.07
N GLY A 36 -6.71 12.01 -6.53
CA GLY A 36 -7.29 10.90 -7.28
C GLY A 36 -8.68 11.21 -7.86
N GLU A 37 -9.36 12.24 -7.37
CA GLU A 37 -10.63 12.70 -7.94
C GLU A 37 -10.50 13.13 -9.40
N TYR A 38 -9.39 13.77 -9.76
CA TYR A 38 -9.08 14.11 -11.16
C TYR A 38 -8.92 12.84 -12.01
N SER A 39 -8.25 11.81 -11.49
CA SER A 39 -8.16 10.52 -12.17
C SER A 39 -9.52 9.88 -12.38
N ALA A 40 -10.40 9.94 -11.38
CA ALA A 40 -11.76 9.40 -11.47
C ALA A 40 -12.62 10.18 -12.48
N LEU A 41 -12.51 11.52 -12.52
CA LEU A 41 -13.23 12.37 -13.49
C LEU A 41 -12.74 12.12 -14.93
N ILE A 42 -11.46 11.94 -15.14
CA ILE A 42 -10.91 11.59 -16.47
C ILE A 42 -11.36 10.17 -16.86
N ALA A 43 -11.19 9.19 -15.98
CA ALA A 43 -11.56 7.80 -16.24
C ALA A 43 -13.07 7.61 -16.48
N SER A 44 -13.92 8.43 -15.84
CA SER A 44 -15.37 8.45 -16.07
C SER A 44 -15.80 9.25 -17.29
N ARG A 45 -14.86 9.87 -18.02
CA ARG A 45 -15.10 10.78 -19.14
C ARG A 45 -15.91 12.03 -18.77
N ALA A 46 -15.93 12.40 -17.49
CA ALA A 46 -16.46 13.68 -17.06
C ALA A 46 -15.65 14.86 -17.60
N VAL A 47 -14.39 14.63 -17.94
CA VAL A 47 -13.49 15.57 -18.62
C VAL A 47 -12.60 14.78 -19.57
N SER A 48 -12.15 15.39 -20.67
CA SER A 48 -11.17 14.76 -21.55
C SER A 48 -9.84 14.53 -20.82
N PHE A 49 -9.00 13.61 -21.35
CA PHE A 49 -7.67 13.42 -20.77
C PHE A 49 -6.85 14.72 -20.82
N GLU A 50 -6.89 15.42 -21.94
CA GLU A 50 -6.14 16.65 -22.17
C GLU A 50 -6.56 17.75 -21.20
N ASP A 51 -7.86 18.01 -21.07
CA ASP A 51 -8.39 19.05 -20.18
C ASP A 51 -8.19 18.66 -18.69
N GLY A 52 -8.44 17.41 -18.34
CA GLY A 52 -8.27 16.92 -16.98
C GLY A 52 -6.81 16.93 -16.52
N PHE A 53 -5.88 16.56 -17.42
CA PHE A 53 -4.45 16.63 -17.12
C PHE A 53 -3.97 18.09 -17.03
N ALA A 54 -4.46 18.97 -17.89
CA ALA A 54 -4.19 20.40 -17.80
C ALA A 54 -4.74 21.00 -16.49
N ALA A 55 -5.91 20.58 -16.04
CA ALA A 55 -6.47 20.98 -14.73
C ALA A 55 -5.58 20.53 -13.56
N VAL A 56 -4.97 19.33 -13.63
CA VAL A 56 -3.99 18.87 -12.64
C VAL A 56 -2.72 19.73 -12.66
N MET A 57 -2.24 20.12 -13.84
CA MET A 57 -1.11 21.02 -13.96
C MET A 57 -1.43 22.41 -13.39
N ASP A 58 -2.59 22.98 -13.74
CA ASP A 58 -3.06 24.26 -13.18
C ASP A 58 -3.17 24.19 -11.64
N ARG A 59 -3.66 23.08 -11.10
CA ARG A 59 -3.69 22.84 -9.63
C ARG A 59 -2.30 22.91 -9.02
N ALA A 60 -1.35 22.23 -9.64
CA ALA A 60 0.02 22.16 -9.15
C ALA A 60 0.74 23.51 -9.22
N GLU A 61 0.61 24.22 -10.36
CA GLU A 61 1.19 25.55 -10.56
C GLU A 61 0.59 26.58 -9.61
N THR A 62 -0.74 26.56 -9.43
CA THR A 62 -1.43 27.44 -8.50
C THR A 62 -0.94 27.26 -7.07
N ILE A 63 -0.70 26.03 -6.64
CA ILE A 63 -0.08 25.74 -5.34
C ILE A 63 1.37 26.23 -5.29
N GLU A 64 2.13 26.02 -6.35
CA GLU A 64 3.53 26.46 -6.42
C GLU A 64 3.68 27.97 -6.48
N SER A 65 2.67 28.72 -6.88
CA SER A 65 2.66 30.18 -6.83
C SER A 65 2.71 30.73 -5.39
N ILE A 66 2.25 29.95 -4.40
CA ILE A 66 2.37 30.31 -2.99
C ILE A 66 3.84 30.20 -2.56
N PRO A 67 4.42 31.20 -1.87
CA PRO A 67 5.76 31.07 -1.31
C PRO A 67 5.91 29.81 -0.44
N TYR A 68 7.00 29.06 -0.62
CA TYR A 68 7.21 27.76 0.04
C TYR A 68 6.94 27.76 1.56
N ALA A 69 7.38 28.82 2.25
CA ALA A 69 7.15 28.96 3.69
C ALA A 69 5.67 29.08 4.08
N MET A 70 4.82 29.51 3.15
CA MET A 70 3.39 29.76 3.37
C MET A 70 2.49 28.63 2.88
N ARG A 71 3.03 27.61 2.19
CA ARG A 71 2.23 26.48 1.65
C ARG A 71 1.68 25.55 2.72
N GLY A 72 2.14 25.69 3.97
CA GLY A 72 1.70 24.86 5.08
C GLY A 72 2.45 23.52 5.19
N ALA A 73 1.85 22.62 5.97
CA ALA A 73 2.33 21.26 6.21
C ALA A 73 1.14 20.34 6.56
N MET A 74 1.40 19.05 6.61
CA MET A 74 0.46 18.02 7.05
C MET A 74 1.16 17.06 8.02
N ALA A 75 0.38 16.49 8.94
CA ALA A 75 0.83 15.44 9.84
C ALA A 75 -0.28 14.38 9.97
N VAL A 76 0.13 13.13 10.16
CA VAL A 76 -0.77 12.05 10.53
C VAL A 76 -0.82 11.96 12.04
N ALA A 77 -2.00 11.75 12.60
CA ALA A 77 -2.22 11.37 13.99
C ALA A 77 -2.86 9.98 14.01
N LEU A 78 -2.34 9.10 14.87
CA LEU A 78 -2.75 7.71 15.00
C LEU A 78 -3.41 7.47 16.38
N PRO A 79 -4.69 7.84 16.53
CA PRO A 79 -5.43 7.56 17.76
C PRO A 79 -5.66 6.05 17.92
N ARG A 80 -5.40 5.50 19.10
CA ARG A 80 -5.62 4.09 19.43
C ARG A 80 -6.98 3.83 20.10
N SER A 81 -7.76 4.88 20.33
CA SER A 81 -9.06 4.82 20.98
C SER A 81 -9.95 5.99 20.57
N LEU A 82 -11.25 5.86 20.80
CA LEU A 82 -12.19 6.99 20.64
C LEU A 82 -11.82 8.18 21.55
N HIS A 83 -11.22 7.91 22.71
CA HIS A 83 -10.72 8.97 23.59
C HIS A 83 -9.62 9.76 22.91
N ASP A 84 -8.62 9.07 22.34
CA ASP A 84 -7.51 9.72 21.62
C ASP A 84 -8.03 10.51 20.42
N MET A 85 -8.97 9.95 19.67
CA MET A 85 -9.60 10.68 18.57
C MET A 85 -10.26 11.98 19.04
N HIS A 86 -10.98 11.95 20.16
CA HIS A 86 -11.56 13.17 20.74
C HIS A 86 -10.46 14.15 21.20
N ARG A 87 -9.34 13.64 21.73
CA ARG A 87 -8.20 14.48 22.12
C ARG A 87 -7.55 15.15 20.90
N VAL A 88 -7.29 14.41 19.83
CA VAL A 88 -6.77 14.99 18.57
C VAL A 88 -7.69 16.12 18.10
N ARG A 89 -9.01 15.89 18.06
CA ARG A 89 -9.99 16.89 17.66
C ARG A 89 -9.97 18.11 18.57
N ALA A 90 -9.86 17.92 19.88
CA ALA A 90 -9.81 19.00 20.86
C ALA A 90 -8.55 19.85 20.72
N VAL A 91 -7.37 19.22 20.55
CA VAL A 91 -6.08 19.91 20.33
C VAL A 91 -6.12 20.74 19.06
N VAL A 92 -6.62 20.17 17.95
CA VAL A 92 -6.75 20.90 16.68
C VAL A 92 -7.74 22.07 16.83
N ALA A 93 -8.89 21.87 17.48
CA ALA A 93 -9.87 22.93 17.70
C ALA A 93 -9.31 24.06 18.57
N GLU A 94 -8.57 23.76 19.63
CA GLU A 94 -7.91 24.74 20.47
C GLU A 94 -6.89 25.58 19.68
N LEU A 95 -6.04 24.91 18.89
CA LEU A 95 -4.96 25.59 18.17
C LEU A 95 -5.46 26.31 16.91
N SER A 96 -6.57 25.91 16.33
CA SER A 96 -7.15 26.54 15.12
C SER A 96 -7.56 28.00 15.34
N CYS A 97 -7.81 28.44 16.59
CA CYS A 97 -8.06 29.85 16.89
C CYS A 97 -6.82 30.75 16.69
N ARG A 98 -5.61 30.15 16.57
CA ARG A 98 -4.35 30.88 16.37
C ARG A 98 -3.99 31.07 14.89
N GLY A 99 -4.71 30.41 13.97
CA GLY A 99 -4.46 30.50 12.53
C GLY A 99 -4.99 29.30 11.74
N PRO A 100 -4.66 29.21 10.44
CA PRO A 100 -5.15 28.16 9.58
C PRO A 100 -4.68 26.77 10.01
N LEU A 101 -5.61 25.96 10.48
CA LEU A 101 -5.41 24.58 10.92
C LEU A 101 -6.74 23.83 10.84
N SER A 102 -6.73 22.58 10.40
CA SER A 102 -7.89 21.70 10.36
C SER A 102 -7.51 20.23 10.52
N ILE A 103 -8.47 19.40 10.90
CA ILE A 103 -8.41 17.99 10.57
C ILE A 103 -8.80 17.88 9.10
N ALA A 104 -7.82 17.68 8.25
CA ALA A 104 -7.97 17.71 6.80
C ALA A 104 -8.68 16.47 6.26
N ILE A 105 -8.30 15.29 6.78
CA ILE A 105 -8.83 14.01 6.32
C ILE A 105 -9.04 13.09 7.54
N VAL A 106 -10.16 12.40 7.54
CA VAL A 106 -10.40 11.27 8.43
C VAL A 106 -10.29 10.01 7.55
N ASN A 107 -9.14 9.35 7.58
CA ASN A 107 -8.93 8.13 6.80
C ASN A 107 -9.62 6.92 7.45
N SER A 108 -9.56 6.82 8.76
CA SER A 108 -10.21 5.76 9.55
C SER A 108 -10.42 6.25 10.99
N ASP A 109 -10.95 5.39 11.86
CA ASP A 109 -11.04 5.67 13.30
C ASP A 109 -9.65 5.73 13.97
N GLU A 110 -8.63 5.17 13.31
CA GLU A 110 -7.25 5.07 13.80
C GLU A 110 -6.29 6.01 13.05
N GLN A 111 -6.76 6.74 12.03
CA GLN A 111 -5.90 7.62 11.25
C GLN A 111 -6.58 8.92 10.85
N LEU A 112 -6.08 10.02 11.39
CA LEU A 112 -6.49 11.39 11.10
C LEU A 112 -5.32 12.15 10.47
N VAL A 113 -5.60 12.99 9.47
CA VAL A 113 -4.61 13.89 8.89
C VAL A 113 -4.90 15.31 9.33
N VAL A 114 -3.93 15.93 9.98
CA VAL A 114 -3.97 17.34 10.39
C VAL A 114 -3.23 18.16 9.35
N SER A 115 -3.76 19.32 8.99
CA SER A 115 -3.21 20.19 7.96
C SER A 115 -3.37 21.65 8.33
N GLY A 116 -2.37 22.49 7.97
CA GLY A 116 -2.41 23.92 8.28
C GLY A 116 -1.06 24.62 8.12
N SER A 117 -0.88 25.73 8.82
CA SER A 117 0.42 26.38 8.85
C SER A 117 1.47 25.48 9.53
N ARG A 118 2.73 25.52 9.06
CA ARG A 118 3.80 24.67 9.57
C ARG A 118 3.97 24.74 11.08
N ALA A 119 3.91 25.95 11.63
CA ALA A 119 4.03 26.15 13.08
C ALA A 119 2.91 25.47 13.85
N LEU A 120 1.65 25.61 13.39
CA LEU A 120 0.50 25.01 14.09
C LEU A 120 0.48 23.49 13.95
N VAL A 121 0.88 22.95 12.80
CA VAL A 121 1.00 21.48 12.62
C VAL A 121 2.10 20.94 13.56
N ALA A 122 3.24 21.63 13.72
CA ALA A 122 4.27 21.25 14.68
C ALA A 122 3.76 21.34 16.13
N ASP A 123 3.04 22.43 16.49
CA ASP A 123 2.40 22.58 17.82
C ASP A 123 1.43 21.41 18.10
N VAL A 124 0.68 20.93 17.09
CA VAL A 124 -0.23 19.78 17.24
C VAL A 124 0.58 18.52 17.53
N THR A 125 1.61 18.21 16.74
CA THR A 125 2.42 17.00 16.94
C THR A 125 3.09 16.99 18.31
N GLU A 126 3.62 18.13 18.77
CA GLU A 126 4.19 18.27 20.10
C GLU A 126 3.15 18.03 21.22
N ARG A 127 1.95 18.60 21.08
CA ARG A 127 0.86 18.41 22.05
C ARG A 127 0.38 16.96 22.11
N LEU A 128 0.25 16.30 20.95
CA LEU A 128 -0.17 14.91 20.87
C LEU A 128 0.88 13.97 21.48
N ALA A 129 2.17 14.25 21.23
CA ALA A 129 3.26 13.50 21.86
C ALA A 129 3.24 13.62 23.39
N ALA A 130 2.97 14.83 23.94
CA ALA A 130 2.82 15.02 25.39
C ALA A 130 1.63 14.23 25.98
N GLU A 131 0.66 13.87 25.17
CA GLU A 131 -0.50 13.06 25.56
C GLU A 131 -0.33 11.57 25.17
N SER A 132 0.87 11.16 24.74
CA SER A 132 1.18 9.80 24.27
C SER A 132 0.33 9.35 23.06
N ILE A 133 -0.13 10.28 22.25
CA ILE A 133 -0.81 10.02 20.98
C ILE A 133 0.22 10.12 19.87
N GLU A 134 0.41 9.02 19.16
CA GLU A 134 1.37 8.93 18.07
C GLU A 134 1.01 9.86 16.91
N SER A 135 1.98 10.58 16.41
CA SER A 135 1.80 11.47 15.25
C SER A 135 3.14 11.78 14.60
N PHE A 136 3.12 11.93 13.27
CA PHE A 136 4.32 12.26 12.49
C PHE A 136 4.00 13.20 11.33
N ALA A 137 4.99 14.03 10.97
CA ALA A 137 4.87 14.94 9.83
C ALA A 137 4.93 14.17 8.51
N LEU A 138 4.04 14.51 7.59
CA LEU A 138 4.11 13.98 6.22
C LEU A 138 5.19 14.74 5.42
N PRO A 139 5.93 14.07 4.52
CA PRO A 139 6.91 14.71 3.64
C PRO A 139 6.22 15.49 2.50
N ILE A 140 5.10 16.12 2.80
CA ILE A 140 4.29 16.92 1.88
C ILE A 140 4.35 18.38 2.34
N PRO A 141 5.09 19.25 1.63
CA PRO A 141 5.29 20.64 2.03
C PRO A 141 4.11 21.55 1.63
N VAL A 142 2.89 21.03 1.72
CA VAL A 142 1.64 21.73 1.37
C VAL A 142 0.55 21.33 2.35
N GLY A 143 -0.19 22.30 2.86
CA GLY A 143 -1.30 22.07 3.79
C GLY A 143 -2.63 21.88 3.06
N PHE A 144 -2.81 20.79 2.33
CA PHE A 144 -4.05 20.48 1.63
C PHE A 144 -5.22 20.33 2.59
N HIS A 145 -6.41 20.59 2.08
CA HIS A 145 -7.68 20.48 2.81
C HIS A 145 -7.70 21.33 4.10
N SER A 146 -7.05 22.50 4.05
CA SER A 146 -7.02 23.46 5.15
C SER A 146 -7.08 24.90 4.66
N PRO A 147 -7.50 25.84 5.51
CA PRO A 147 -7.62 27.24 5.14
C PRO A 147 -6.31 27.91 4.70
N VAL A 148 -5.16 27.27 4.88
CA VAL A 148 -3.86 27.78 4.44
C VAL A 148 -3.79 28.03 2.94
N LEU A 149 -4.57 27.28 2.15
CA LEU A 149 -4.63 27.41 0.69
C LEU A 149 -5.75 28.34 0.20
N SER A 150 -6.52 28.98 1.10
CA SER A 150 -7.60 29.91 0.72
C SER A 150 -7.17 31.01 -0.25
N PRO A 151 -5.94 31.57 -0.16
CA PRO A 151 -5.55 32.64 -1.06
C PRO A 151 -5.54 32.29 -2.56
N VAL A 152 -5.48 31.02 -2.91
CA VAL A 152 -5.37 30.58 -4.31
C VAL A 152 -6.64 29.93 -4.86
N VAL A 153 -7.67 29.74 -4.04
CA VAL A 153 -8.91 29.04 -4.44
C VAL A 153 -9.59 29.74 -5.62
N THR A 154 -9.80 31.06 -5.54
CA THR A 154 -10.49 31.83 -6.60
C THR A 154 -9.72 31.82 -7.92
N GLU A 155 -8.40 31.96 -7.86
CA GLU A 155 -7.56 31.91 -9.06
C GLU A 155 -7.63 30.51 -9.70
N PHE A 156 -7.60 29.48 -8.87
CA PHE A 156 -7.69 28.10 -9.37
C PHE A 156 -9.09 27.81 -9.95
N GLU A 157 -10.16 28.28 -9.34
CA GLU A 157 -11.52 28.17 -9.86
C GLU A 157 -11.60 28.77 -11.28
N HIS A 158 -11.11 30.02 -11.47
CA HIS A 158 -11.10 30.66 -12.80
C HIS A 158 -10.29 29.87 -13.84
N ARG A 159 -9.23 29.18 -13.43
CA ARG A 159 -8.48 28.29 -14.33
C ARG A 159 -9.31 27.08 -14.72
N LEU A 160 -10.06 26.50 -13.79
CA LEU A 160 -10.89 25.33 -14.03
C LEU A 160 -12.12 25.62 -14.91
N GLU A 161 -12.63 26.85 -14.93
CA GLU A 161 -13.73 27.28 -15.80
C GLU A 161 -13.40 27.20 -17.31
N ARG A 162 -12.14 27.08 -17.67
CA ARG A 162 -11.71 26.96 -19.08
C ARG A 162 -11.93 25.57 -19.66
N TYR A 163 -12.17 24.57 -18.83
CA TYR A 163 -12.29 23.17 -19.22
C TYR A 163 -13.74 22.75 -19.37
N HIS A 164 -13.97 21.76 -20.25
CA HIS A 164 -15.31 21.24 -20.48
C HIS A 164 -15.61 20.09 -19.55
N TRP A 165 -16.50 20.30 -18.59
CA TRP A 165 -16.96 19.33 -17.65
C TRP A 165 -18.28 18.73 -18.10
N ASN A 166 -18.38 17.40 -18.14
CA ASN A 166 -19.52 16.64 -18.60
C ASN A 166 -20.03 15.74 -17.49
N ARG A 167 -21.23 15.20 -17.69
CA ARG A 167 -21.73 14.15 -16.81
C ARG A 167 -20.83 12.91 -16.95
N PRO A 168 -20.41 12.29 -15.82
CA PRO A 168 -19.65 11.05 -15.84
C PRO A 168 -20.42 9.91 -16.51
N ASP A 169 -19.78 9.13 -17.38
CA ASP A 169 -20.33 7.90 -17.94
C ASP A 169 -20.37 6.78 -16.90
N ILE A 170 -19.39 6.75 -16.00
CA ILE A 170 -19.29 5.85 -14.85
C ILE A 170 -19.54 6.67 -13.58
N PRO A 171 -20.44 6.27 -12.67
CA PRO A 171 -20.67 6.98 -11.42
C PRO A 171 -19.38 7.27 -10.65
N VAL A 172 -19.19 8.50 -10.21
CA VAL A 172 -18.04 8.93 -9.41
C VAL A 172 -18.52 9.21 -7.99
N ILE A 173 -17.90 8.56 -7.02
CA ILE A 173 -18.02 8.90 -5.60
C ILE A 173 -16.96 9.95 -5.32
N SER A 174 -17.41 11.16 -5.03
CA SER A 174 -16.56 12.33 -4.81
C SER A 174 -16.19 12.47 -3.34
N THR A 175 -14.92 12.77 -3.06
CA THR A 175 -14.45 13.14 -1.71
C THR A 175 -14.91 14.55 -1.31
N ILE A 176 -15.32 15.37 -2.26
CA ILE A 176 -15.80 16.72 -2.02
C ILE A 176 -17.23 16.69 -1.51
N THR A 177 -18.12 15.99 -2.22
CA THR A 177 -19.54 15.85 -1.84
C THR A 177 -19.78 14.70 -0.87
N GLN A 178 -18.78 13.87 -0.65
CA GLN A 178 -18.79 12.64 0.17
C GLN A 178 -19.91 11.67 -0.24
N GLY A 179 -20.20 11.65 -1.55
CA GLY A 179 -21.22 10.80 -2.15
C GLY A 179 -21.10 10.77 -3.68
N THR A 180 -22.10 10.17 -4.32
CA THR A 180 -22.14 10.13 -5.79
C THR A 180 -22.35 11.52 -6.35
N LEU A 181 -21.52 11.95 -7.30
CA LEU A 181 -21.70 13.20 -8.04
C LEU A 181 -23.05 13.19 -8.74
N GLN A 182 -23.86 14.21 -8.45
CA GLN A 182 -25.18 14.42 -9.04
C GLN A 182 -25.08 15.27 -10.31
N PRO A 183 -26.06 15.22 -11.21
CA PRO A 183 -26.06 16.07 -12.41
C PRO A 183 -25.91 17.57 -12.11
N GLY A 184 -26.45 18.06 -10.99
CA GLY A 184 -26.31 19.45 -10.58
C GLY A 184 -24.89 19.81 -10.10
N ASP A 185 -24.13 18.84 -9.61
CA ASP A 185 -22.74 19.07 -9.16
C ASP A 185 -21.81 19.32 -10.35
N VAL A 186 -22.14 18.75 -11.53
CA VAL A 186 -21.32 18.89 -12.75
C VAL A 186 -21.20 20.34 -13.21
N GLU A 187 -22.30 21.10 -13.08
CA GLU A 187 -22.34 22.53 -13.44
C GLU A 187 -21.43 23.37 -12.50
N HIS A 188 -21.10 22.83 -11.33
CA HIS A 188 -20.29 23.48 -10.29
C HIS A 188 -18.93 22.80 -10.05
N LEU A 189 -18.49 21.89 -10.96
CA LEU A 189 -17.21 21.19 -10.78
C LEU A 189 -16.02 22.13 -10.61
N PRO A 190 -15.90 23.27 -11.34
CA PRO A 190 -14.82 24.24 -11.10
C PRO A 190 -14.78 24.72 -9.64
N GLN A 191 -15.92 25.11 -9.09
CA GLN A 191 -16.05 25.57 -7.69
C GLN A 191 -15.72 24.45 -6.70
N LEU A 192 -16.26 23.25 -6.96
CA LEU A 192 -16.07 22.08 -6.09
C LEU A 192 -14.61 21.67 -6.04
N LEU A 193 -13.95 21.55 -7.21
CA LEU A 193 -12.55 21.16 -7.32
C LEU A 193 -11.59 22.22 -6.75
N ALA A 194 -11.89 23.50 -6.96
CA ALA A 194 -11.13 24.57 -6.32
C ALA A 194 -11.32 24.58 -4.80
N GLY A 195 -12.56 24.44 -4.35
CA GLY A 195 -12.91 24.32 -2.94
C GLY A 195 -12.28 23.11 -2.25
N GLN A 196 -11.99 22.01 -2.99
CA GLN A 196 -11.30 20.82 -2.46
C GLN A 196 -9.97 21.16 -1.79
N LEU A 197 -9.25 22.16 -2.28
CA LEU A 197 -7.96 22.56 -1.71
C LEU A 197 -8.05 22.92 -0.23
N VAL A 198 -9.21 23.41 0.22
CA VAL A 198 -9.44 23.94 1.56
C VAL A 198 -10.48 23.15 2.37
N THR A 199 -11.22 22.27 1.71
CA THR A 199 -12.34 21.55 2.35
C THR A 199 -11.85 20.21 2.90
N PRO A 200 -11.99 19.99 4.23
CA PRO A 200 -11.79 18.67 4.84
C PRO A 200 -12.81 17.65 4.35
N PHE A 201 -12.44 16.36 4.41
CA PHE A 201 -13.37 15.27 4.12
C PHE A 201 -13.17 14.05 5.01
N ASP A 202 -14.22 13.24 5.10
CA ASP A 202 -14.20 11.94 5.77
C ASP A 202 -14.18 10.83 4.72
N PHE A 203 -13.07 10.12 4.62
CA PHE A 203 -12.91 9.05 3.63
C PHE A 203 -13.76 7.82 3.97
N ARG A 204 -14.11 7.64 5.24
CA ARG A 204 -14.99 6.55 5.70
C ARG A 204 -16.38 6.68 5.06
N ASP A 205 -16.90 7.90 4.95
CA ASP A 205 -18.20 8.17 4.33
C ASP A 205 -18.18 7.86 2.83
N CYS A 206 -17.04 8.10 2.15
CA CYS A 206 -16.87 7.73 0.75
C CYS A 206 -16.90 6.21 0.55
N ILE A 207 -16.19 5.46 1.41
CA ILE A 207 -16.20 4.00 1.38
C ILE A 207 -17.58 3.45 1.71
N ALA A 208 -18.26 4.00 2.72
CA ALA A 208 -19.61 3.64 3.09
C ALA A 208 -20.60 3.90 1.93
N SER A 209 -20.44 5.00 1.20
CA SER A 209 -21.22 5.33 -0.01
C SER A 209 -21.00 4.30 -1.11
N CYS A 210 -19.73 3.89 -1.38
CA CYS A 210 -19.43 2.83 -2.33
C CYS A 210 -20.10 1.50 -1.94
N ARG A 211 -20.00 1.11 -0.66
CA ARG A 211 -20.61 -0.11 -0.15
C ARG A 211 -22.14 -0.10 -0.24
N SER A 212 -22.75 1.02 0.10
CA SER A 212 -24.20 1.22 0.01
C SER A 212 -24.69 1.16 -1.43
N ALA A 213 -23.88 1.61 -2.39
CA ALA A 213 -24.12 1.48 -3.81
C ALA A 213 -23.84 0.05 -4.36
N GLY A 214 -23.42 -0.89 -3.51
CA GLY A 214 -23.26 -2.30 -3.85
C GLY A 214 -21.83 -2.73 -4.15
N ALA A 215 -20.81 -1.89 -3.96
CA ALA A 215 -19.42 -2.31 -4.16
C ALA A 215 -19.04 -3.47 -3.22
N ARG A 216 -18.41 -4.50 -3.81
CA ARG A 216 -17.90 -5.68 -3.10
C ARG A 216 -16.44 -5.96 -3.44
N VAL A 217 -15.95 -5.38 -4.53
CA VAL A 217 -14.55 -5.46 -4.95
C VAL A 217 -14.05 -4.04 -5.15
N PHE A 218 -13.01 -3.69 -4.44
CA PHE A 218 -12.29 -2.43 -4.60
C PHE A 218 -10.97 -2.72 -5.30
N VAL A 219 -10.63 -1.92 -6.30
CA VAL A 219 -9.40 -2.07 -7.06
C VAL A 219 -8.61 -0.78 -6.90
N ASP A 220 -7.49 -0.84 -6.17
CA ASP A 220 -6.57 0.28 -6.03
C ASP A 220 -5.65 0.35 -7.26
N MET A 221 -5.75 1.46 -7.97
CA MET A 221 -4.96 1.77 -9.17
C MET A 221 -3.89 2.84 -8.87
N GLY A 222 -3.81 3.29 -7.62
CA GLY A 222 -2.81 4.26 -7.18
C GLY A 222 -1.44 3.64 -6.97
N PRO A 223 -0.37 4.43 -7.14
CA PRO A 223 0.98 3.97 -6.82
C PRO A 223 1.14 3.69 -5.31
N LYS A 224 1.97 2.67 -4.98
CA LYS A 224 2.34 2.29 -3.61
C LYS A 224 1.19 1.78 -2.73
N HIS A 225 0.04 1.39 -3.28
CA HIS A 225 -1.09 0.76 -2.57
C HIS A 225 -1.68 1.53 -1.39
N ILE A 226 -1.40 2.83 -1.27
CA ILE A 226 -1.77 3.63 -0.09
C ILE A 226 -3.29 3.57 0.14
N ILE A 227 -4.08 3.79 -0.89
CA ILE A 227 -5.53 3.87 -0.76
C ILE A 227 -6.13 2.48 -0.52
N GLY A 228 -5.62 1.45 -1.20
CA GLY A 228 -6.05 0.06 -0.97
C GLY A 228 -5.83 -0.37 0.47
N THR A 229 -4.69 -0.01 1.07
CA THR A 229 -4.40 -0.30 2.48
C THR A 229 -5.37 0.43 3.43
N LEU A 230 -5.67 1.70 3.17
CA LEU A 230 -6.66 2.45 3.94
C LEU A 230 -8.06 1.83 3.86
N ILE A 231 -8.45 1.31 2.69
CA ILE A 231 -9.74 0.64 2.49
C ILE A 231 -9.76 -0.69 3.25
N GLU A 232 -8.70 -1.50 3.16
CA GLU A 232 -8.59 -2.77 3.89
C GLU A 232 -8.76 -2.58 5.39
N HIS A 233 -8.10 -1.55 5.97
CA HIS A 233 -8.22 -1.24 7.40
C HIS A 233 -9.64 -0.85 7.82
N GLN A 234 -10.49 -0.40 6.90
CA GLN A 234 -11.89 -0.06 7.21
C GLN A 234 -12.86 -1.24 6.98
N LEU A 235 -12.45 -2.25 6.22
CA LEU A 235 -13.32 -3.35 5.80
C LEU A 235 -13.07 -4.64 6.61
N HIS A 236 -12.94 -4.51 7.94
CA HIS A 236 -12.70 -5.64 8.85
C HIS A 236 -13.83 -6.69 8.87
N ASP A 237 -15.00 -6.38 8.32
CA ASP A 237 -16.18 -7.26 8.34
C ASP A 237 -16.17 -8.36 7.26
N GLY A 238 -15.10 -8.45 6.46
CA GLY A 238 -14.97 -9.44 5.38
C GLY A 238 -15.98 -9.31 4.25
N GLY A 239 -16.76 -8.22 4.22
CA GLY A 239 -17.85 -8.02 3.24
C GLY A 239 -17.40 -7.44 1.91
N ALA A 240 -16.10 -7.23 1.69
CA ALA A 240 -15.55 -6.76 0.43
C ALA A 240 -14.09 -7.21 0.26
N THR A 241 -13.64 -7.27 -0.99
CA THR A 241 -12.27 -7.61 -1.38
C THR A 241 -11.56 -6.36 -1.88
N VAL A 242 -10.31 -6.16 -1.47
CA VAL A 242 -9.45 -5.09 -1.98
C VAL A 242 -8.32 -5.71 -2.80
N LEU A 243 -8.16 -5.25 -4.03
CA LEU A 243 -7.09 -5.66 -4.92
C LEU A 243 -6.22 -4.43 -5.25
N LYS A 244 -4.93 -4.55 -5.03
CA LYS A 244 -3.93 -3.51 -5.27
C LYS A 244 -3.19 -3.84 -6.55
N LEU A 245 -3.31 -3.04 -7.61
CA LEU A 245 -2.74 -3.38 -8.92
C LEU A 245 -1.27 -3.04 -9.07
N ASP A 246 -0.80 -1.96 -8.45
CA ASP A 246 0.63 -1.64 -8.47
C ASP A 246 1.42 -2.69 -7.67
N CYS A 247 2.20 -3.50 -8.35
CA CYS A 247 3.03 -4.53 -7.75
C CYS A 247 4.52 -4.15 -7.73
N GLY A 248 4.81 -2.85 -7.88
CA GLY A 248 6.16 -2.31 -7.95
C GLY A 248 6.83 -2.49 -9.32
N PRO A 249 8.09 -2.06 -9.46
CA PRO A 249 8.79 -2.02 -10.74
C PRO A 249 8.88 -3.37 -11.47
N ASP A 250 9.02 -4.45 -10.72
CA ASP A 250 9.14 -5.82 -11.26
C ASP A 250 7.83 -6.62 -11.19
N GLY A 251 6.73 -5.94 -10.84
CA GLY A 251 5.44 -6.55 -10.53
C GLY A 251 4.54 -6.88 -11.73
N GLY A 252 5.00 -6.73 -12.98
CA GLY A 252 4.15 -6.88 -14.17
C GLY A 252 3.42 -8.23 -14.25
N ALA A 253 4.09 -9.33 -13.91
CA ALA A 253 3.46 -10.66 -13.86
C ALA A 253 2.36 -10.73 -12.78
N ARG A 254 2.62 -10.22 -11.58
CA ARG A 254 1.64 -10.18 -10.48
C ARG A 254 0.45 -9.29 -10.80
N THR A 255 0.67 -8.15 -11.45
CA THR A 255 -0.41 -7.30 -11.96
C THR A 255 -1.28 -8.04 -12.96
N ALA A 256 -0.66 -8.80 -13.89
CA ALA A 256 -1.39 -9.63 -14.86
C ALA A 256 -2.23 -10.73 -14.17
N GLU A 257 -1.70 -11.39 -13.16
CA GLU A 257 -2.42 -12.41 -12.36
C GLU A 257 -3.61 -11.81 -11.62
N ARG A 258 -3.46 -10.62 -11.03
CA ARG A 258 -4.56 -9.89 -10.38
C ARG A 258 -5.65 -9.51 -11.37
N ILE A 259 -5.28 -9.09 -12.57
CA ILE A 259 -6.24 -8.81 -13.65
C ILE A 259 -6.97 -10.10 -14.09
N GLN A 260 -6.29 -11.22 -14.22
CA GLN A 260 -6.91 -12.51 -14.52
C GLN A 260 -7.90 -12.93 -13.41
N SER A 261 -7.53 -12.72 -12.16
CA SER A 261 -8.42 -12.97 -11.02
C SER A 261 -9.67 -12.10 -11.07
N LEU A 262 -9.54 -10.82 -11.45
CA LEU A 262 -10.67 -9.92 -11.67
C LEU A 262 -11.55 -10.40 -12.85
N GLN A 263 -10.96 -10.80 -13.96
CA GLN A 263 -11.69 -11.35 -15.11
C GLN A 263 -12.52 -12.57 -14.70
N TRP A 264 -11.94 -13.45 -13.88
CA TRP A 264 -12.65 -14.61 -13.36
C TRP A 264 -13.81 -14.21 -12.44
N LEU A 265 -13.57 -13.30 -11.50
CA LEU A 265 -14.59 -12.78 -10.56
C LEU A 265 -15.76 -12.09 -11.30
N CYS A 266 -15.47 -11.37 -12.37
CA CYS A 266 -16.47 -10.65 -13.17
C CYS A 266 -17.13 -11.52 -14.25
N GLY A 267 -16.71 -12.78 -14.42
CA GLY A 267 -17.22 -13.66 -15.48
C GLY A 267 -16.86 -13.21 -16.91
N THR A 268 -15.85 -12.35 -17.04
CA THR A 268 -15.42 -11.75 -18.31
C THR A 268 -14.28 -12.52 -18.98
N GLN A 269 -14.00 -13.75 -18.56
CA GLN A 269 -13.05 -14.60 -19.28
C GLN A 269 -13.48 -14.68 -20.74
N GLY A 270 -12.71 -13.97 -21.58
CA GLY A 270 -13.01 -13.77 -22.97
C GLY A 270 -13.29 -15.08 -23.71
N ASN A 271 -14.21 -15.02 -24.65
CA ASN A 271 -14.34 -15.94 -25.77
C ASN A 271 -13.05 -15.93 -26.65
N GLY A 272 -11.91 -16.21 -26.03
CA GLY A 272 -10.68 -16.61 -26.71
C GLY A 272 -10.88 -18.03 -27.17
N ARG A 273 -11.29 -18.17 -28.47
CA ARG A 273 -11.32 -19.40 -29.26
C ARG A 273 -11.48 -20.67 -28.41
N LYS A 274 -12.70 -21.18 -28.37
CA LYS A 274 -12.93 -22.63 -28.16
C LYS A 274 -12.04 -23.36 -29.18
N ALA A 275 -10.88 -23.80 -28.75
CA ALA A 275 -10.36 -25.03 -29.28
C ALA A 275 -11.32 -26.07 -28.79
N GLU A 276 -12.11 -26.65 -29.70
CA GLU A 276 -12.85 -27.86 -29.47
C GLU A 276 -11.83 -28.92 -29.03
N SER A 277 -11.72 -29.08 -27.71
CA SER A 277 -11.14 -30.29 -27.14
C SER A 277 -12.31 -31.16 -26.72
N GLU A 278 -12.45 -32.32 -27.40
CA GLU A 278 -13.26 -33.43 -26.99
C GLU A 278 -13.19 -33.68 -25.48
N PRO A 279 -14.24 -34.20 -24.84
CA PRO A 279 -14.26 -34.46 -23.41
C PRO A 279 -13.21 -35.53 -23.08
N THR A 280 -12.02 -35.13 -22.74
CA THR A 280 -11.03 -36.02 -22.14
C THR A 280 -11.51 -36.39 -20.74
N LYS A 281 -11.66 -37.69 -20.56
CA LYS A 281 -11.77 -38.45 -19.33
C LYS A 281 -10.97 -37.80 -18.18
N PRO A 282 -11.47 -37.78 -16.92
CA PRO A 282 -10.74 -37.14 -15.80
C PRO A 282 -9.33 -37.65 -15.76
N ALA A 283 -8.39 -36.73 -15.97
CA ALA A 283 -6.96 -37.02 -15.89
C ALA A 283 -6.63 -37.41 -14.45
N ALA A 284 -5.94 -38.51 -14.32
CA ALA A 284 -5.35 -38.98 -13.08
C ALA A 284 -4.48 -37.87 -12.50
N THR A 285 -4.58 -37.71 -11.18
CA THR A 285 -3.79 -36.84 -10.33
C THR A 285 -2.34 -36.75 -10.84
N ALA A 286 -1.89 -35.56 -11.19
CA ALA A 286 -0.50 -35.33 -11.59
C ALA A 286 0.44 -35.83 -10.48
N PRO A 287 1.53 -36.50 -10.79
CA PRO A 287 2.47 -36.97 -9.78
C PRO A 287 3.03 -35.75 -9.00
N ARG A 288 3.15 -35.89 -7.67
CA ARG A 288 3.78 -34.87 -6.82
C ARG A 288 5.19 -34.60 -7.36
N PRO A 289 5.60 -33.33 -7.40
CA PRO A 289 6.94 -32.98 -7.83
C PRO A 289 7.97 -33.67 -6.93
N THR A 290 9.01 -34.21 -7.52
CA THR A 290 10.10 -34.86 -6.80
C THR A 290 11.06 -33.81 -6.22
N ALA A 291 11.91 -34.19 -5.28
CA ALA A 291 12.98 -33.31 -4.76
C ALA A 291 13.90 -32.80 -5.89
N ASP A 292 14.08 -33.59 -6.93
CA ASP A 292 14.85 -33.19 -8.12
C ASP A 292 14.16 -32.12 -8.95
N ASP A 293 12.81 -32.13 -9.03
CA ASP A 293 12.05 -31.09 -9.71
C ASP A 293 12.13 -29.75 -8.96
N VAL A 294 12.19 -29.78 -7.62
CA VAL A 294 12.35 -28.57 -6.78
C VAL A 294 13.76 -28.02 -6.93
N ARG A 295 14.77 -28.87 -6.93
CA ARG A 295 16.18 -28.49 -7.10
C ARG A 295 16.42 -27.85 -8.48
N THR A 296 15.87 -28.43 -9.54
CA THR A 296 15.98 -27.88 -10.89
C THR A 296 15.31 -26.50 -10.96
N ALA A 297 14.11 -26.33 -10.40
CA ALA A 297 13.45 -25.02 -10.38
C ALA A 297 14.22 -23.97 -9.57
N LEU A 298 14.86 -24.37 -8.46
CA LEU A 298 15.72 -23.46 -7.68
C LEU A 298 17.00 -23.08 -8.45
N LEU A 299 17.61 -24.01 -9.16
CA LEU A 299 18.77 -23.74 -10.01
C LEU A 299 18.41 -22.73 -11.10
N ASP A 300 17.30 -22.94 -11.79
CA ASP A 300 16.82 -22.02 -12.83
C ASP A 300 16.55 -20.61 -12.26
N ALA A 301 15.91 -20.53 -11.09
CA ALA A 301 15.64 -19.25 -10.43
C ALA A 301 16.91 -18.55 -9.94
N LEU A 302 17.92 -19.29 -9.47
CA LEU A 302 19.24 -18.72 -9.13
C LEU A 302 19.98 -18.22 -10.36
N CYS A 303 19.95 -18.96 -11.46
CA CYS A 303 20.53 -18.53 -12.74
C CYS A 303 19.89 -17.22 -13.22
N GLU A 304 18.56 -17.10 -13.12
CA GLU A 304 17.82 -15.90 -13.48
C GLU A 304 18.16 -14.70 -12.56
N ALA A 305 18.22 -14.93 -11.25
CA ALA A 305 18.51 -13.87 -10.26
C ALA A 305 19.97 -13.40 -10.29
N THR A 306 20.91 -14.25 -10.73
CA THR A 306 22.35 -13.96 -10.66
C THR A 306 23.00 -13.71 -12.03
N GLY A 307 22.38 -14.23 -13.10
CA GLY A 307 22.99 -14.27 -14.43
C GLY A 307 24.09 -15.33 -14.60
N TYR A 308 24.31 -16.21 -13.61
CA TYR A 308 25.23 -17.31 -13.73
C TYR A 308 24.66 -18.44 -14.60
N PRO A 309 25.46 -19.08 -15.46
CA PRO A 309 25.02 -20.28 -16.15
C PRO A 309 24.94 -21.47 -15.19
N ALA A 310 24.00 -22.39 -15.44
CA ALA A 310 23.69 -23.52 -14.55
C ALA A 310 24.88 -24.40 -14.23
N GLU A 311 25.85 -24.51 -15.17
CA GLU A 311 27.07 -25.33 -15.04
C GLU A 311 28.04 -24.76 -13.99
N VAL A 312 27.89 -23.51 -13.58
CA VAL A 312 28.76 -22.86 -12.58
C VAL A 312 28.24 -23.06 -11.17
N ILE A 313 26.93 -23.30 -11.00
CA ILE A 313 26.28 -23.47 -9.70
C ILE A 313 26.26 -24.96 -9.35
N ASP A 314 27.35 -25.46 -8.71
CA ASP A 314 27.34 -26.81 -8.17
C ASP A 314 26.39 -26.89 -6.96
N PRO A 315 25.51 -27.90 -6.88
CA PRO A 315 24.52 -28.04 -5.80
C PRO A 315 25.09 -28.13 -4.38
N ASP A 316 26.36 -28.49 -4.25
CA ASP A 316 27.02 -28.62 -2.95
C ASP A 316 27.99 -27.47 -2.62
N MET A 317 28.12 -26.47 -3.51
CA MET A 317 28.88 -25.24 -3.25
C MET A 317 28.15 -24.31 -2.27
N ASP A 318 28.93 -23.60 -1.45
CA ASP A 318 28.40 -22.51 -0.63
C ASP A 318 28.06 -21.31 -1.54
N LEU A 319 26.77 -20.99 -1.62
CA LEU A 319 26.24 -20.00 -2.54
C LEU A 319 26.80 -18.59 -2.26
N GLU A 320 27.07 -18.27 -1.01
CA GLU A 320 27.60 -16.96 -0.61
C GLU A 320 29.13 -16.95 -0.62
N ALA A 321 29.77 -17.93 0.02
CA ALA A 321 31.23 -17.96 0.15
C ALA A 321 31.96 -18.25 -1.15
N ASP A 322 31.45 -19.20 -1.98
CA ASP A 322 32.11 -19.65 -3.20
C ASP A 322 31.65 -18.90 -4.46
N LEU A 323 30.39 -18.45 -4.50
CA LEU A 323 29.76 -17.86 -5.68
C LEU A 323 29.37 -16.37 -5.48
N GLY A 324 29.48 -15.84 -4.26
CA GLY A 324 29.07 -14.46 -3.97
C GLY A 324 27.57 -14.21 -4.17
N ILE A 325 26.76 -15.26 -4.06
CA ILE A 325 25.28 -15.16 -4.15
C ILE A 325 24.78 -14.85 -2.76
N ASP A 326 24.54 -13.56 -2.51
CA ASP A 326 24.05 -13.07 -1.23
C ASP A 326 22.67 -13.63 -0.85
N SER A 327 22.33 -13.50 0.45
CA SER A 327 21.07 -14.01 1.00
C SER A 327 19.83 -13.38 0.35
N VAL A 328 19.91 -12.16 -0.20
CA VAL A 328 18.81 -11.50 -0.90
C VAL A 328 18.48 -12.23 -2.20
N LYS A 329 19.48 -12.57 -3.00
CA LYS A 329 19.31 -13.33 -4.24
C LYS A 329 18.85 -14.76 -3.98
N GLN A 330 19.34 -15.38 -2.89
CA GLN A 330 18.88 -16.70 -2.45
C GLN A 330 17.39 -16.66 -2.06
N MET A 331 16.97 -15.65 -1.30
CA MET A 331 15.55 -15.43 -0.93
C MET A 331 14.68 -15.14 -2.15
N GLN A 332 15.16 -14.36 -3.11
CA GLN A 332 14.44 -14.10 -4.36
C GLN A 332 14.18 -15.39 -5.14
N ALA A 333 15.19 -16.23 -5.32
CA ALA A 333 15.06 -17.53 -6.00
C ALA A 333 14.07 -18.46 -5.26
N LEU A 334 14.15 -18.50 -3.93
CA LEU A 334 13.20 -19.25 -3.09
C LEU A 334 11.78 -18.77 -3.23
N GLY A 335 11.58 -17.45 -3.22
CA GLY A 335 10.27 -16.82 -3.41
C GLY A 335 9.66 -17.22 -4.76
N THR A 336 10.42 -17.10 -5.85
CA THR A 336 9.99 -17.50 -7.20
C THR A 336 9.55 -18.97 -7.27
N VAL A 337 10.30 -19.87 -6.65
CA VAL A 337 9.97 -21.30 -6.66
C VAL A 337 8.79 -21.61 -5.75
N ALA A 338 8.68 -20.98 -4.57
CA ALA A 338 7.56 -21.15 -3.66
C ALA A 338 6.24 -20.68 -4.29
N GLU A 339 6.25 -19.55 -4.98
CA GLU A 339 5.11 -19.02 -5.72
C GLU A 339 4.72 -19.93 -6.90
N THR A 340 5.68 -20.31 -7.74
CA THR A 340 5.43 -21.16 -8.92
C THR A 340 4.89 -22.54 -8.56
N ARG A 341 5.25 -23.04 -7.38
CA ARG A 341 4.88 -24.37 -6.89
C ARG A 341 3.74 -24.34 -5.86
N HIS A 342 3.16 -23.15 -5.59
CA HIS A 342 2.08 -22.96 -4.61
C HIS A 342 2.42 -23.49 -3.21
N ILE A 343 3.66 -23.29 -2.78
CA ILE A 343 4.11 -23.67 -1.44
C ILE A 343 3.77 -22.52 -0.48
N GLY A 344 2.59 -22.58 0.15
CA GLY A 344 2.04 -21.47 0.93
C GLY A 344 2.62 -21.30 2.33
N GLY A 345 2.94 -20.05 2.69
CA GLY A 345 2.63 -19.43 3.98
C GLY A 345 3.39 -19.84 5.24
N ARG A 346 4.54 -20.55 5.18
CA ARG A 346 5.38 -20.79 6.36
C ARG A 346 6.77 -20.18 6.19
N ARG A 347 7.25 -19.50 7.22
CA ARG A 347 8.65 -19.05 7.29
C ARG A 347 9.57 -20.26 7.22
N VAL A 348 10.47 -20.27 6.26
CA VAL A 348 11.56 -21.25 6.16
C VAL A 348 12.70 -20.72 7.02
N ASP A 349 13.15 -21.48 8.01
CA ASP A 349 14.39 -21.16 8.70
C ASP A 349 15.56 -21.50 7.78
N LEU A 350 16.17 -20.48 7.19
CA LEU A 350 17.29 -20.57 6.26
C LEU A 350 18.66 -20.37 6.94
N SER A 351 18.68 -20.18 8.27
CA SER A 351 19.90 -19.87 9.01
C SER A 351 21.02 -20.92 8.84
N GLN A 352 20.67 -22.13 8.41
CA GLN A 352 21.60 -23.24 8.15
C GLN A 352 21.70 -23.63 6.67
N ALA A 353 20.93 -22.98 5.78
CA ALA A 353 20.92 -23.34 4.36
C ALA A 353 21.98 -22.51 3.62
N ARG A 354 23.08 -23.15 3.23
CA ARG A 354 24.19 -22.53 2.51
C ARG A 354 24.35 -22.99 1.08
N THR A 355 23.81 -24.16 0.75
CA THR A 355 23.94 -24.77 -0.56
C THR A 355 22.61 -24.88 -1.28
N LEU A 356 22.60 -25.08 -2.60
CA LEU A 356 21.40 -25.33 -3.38
C LEU A 356 20.64 -26.57 -2.86
N ASN A 357 21.37 -27.58 -2.41
CA ASN A 357 20.79 -28.80 -1.83
C ASN A 357 20.08 -28.50 -0.49
N ASP A 358 20.61 -27.62 0.35
CA ASP A 358 19.98 -27.21 1.60
C ASP A 358 18.68 -26.46 1.34
N LEU A 359 18.70 -25.51 0.40
CA LEU A 359 17.51 -24.75 -0.01
C LEU A 359 16.43 -25.67 -0.58
N SER A 360 16.81 -26.63 -1.42
CA SER A 360 15.89 -27.63 -1.99
C SER A 360 15.25 -28.51 -0.92
N ARG A 361 16.03 -28.95 0.06
CA ARG A 361 15.53 -29.75 1.20
C ARG A 361 14.56 -28.96 2.05
N ALA A 362 14.85 -27.70 2.34
CA ALA A 362 14.00 -26.81 3.12
C ALA A 362 12.62 -26.63 2.45
N LEU A 363 12.57 -26.39 1.13
CA LEU A 363 11.33 -26.31 0.38
C LEU A 363 10.56 -27.65 0.31
N SER A 364 11.25 -28.76 0.18
CA SER A 364 10.63 -30.09 0.11
C SER A 364 9.95 -30.49 1.42
N LEU A 365 10.50 -30.06 2.57
CA LEU A 365 9.90 -30.28 3.89
C LEU A 365 8.57 -29.53 4.04
N LEU A 366 8.43 -28.35 3.45
CA LEU A 366 7.17 -27.58 3.47
C LEU A 366 6.06 -28.26 2.67
N GLN A 367 6.39 -29.00 1.61
CA GLN A 367 5.43 -29.75 0.80
C GLN A 367 4.92 -31.02 1.47
N SER A 368 5.69 -31.61 2.38
CA SER A 368 5.32 -32.87 3.05
C SER A 368 4.30 -32.71 4.18
N ASP A 369 4.17 -31.51 4.75
CA ASP A 369 3.32 -31.23 5.93
C ASP A 369 1.86 -30.88 5.58
N GLU A 370 1.50 -30.63 4.34
CA GLU A 370 0.08 -30.38 3.95
C GLU A 370 -0.82 -31.61 3.97
N GLY A 371 -0.24 -32.80 4.03
CA GLY A 371 -1.00 -34.07 4.05
C GLY A 371 -1.65 -34.44 5.39
N PHE A 372 -1.31 -33.77 6.51
CA PHE A 372 -1.70 -34.21 7.86
C PHE A 372 -2.90 -33.47 8.47
N ARG A 373 -3.58 -32.57 7.78
CA ARG A 373 -4.67 -31.73 8.37
C ARG A 373 -6.09 -32.16 8.04
N HIS A 374 -6.32 -33.31 7.45
CA HIS A 374 -7.70 -33.78 7.16
C HIS A 374 -8.29 -34.75 8.20
N ASP A 375 -7.53 -35.20 9.21
CA ASP A 375 -8.00 -36.24 10.15
C ASP A 375 -8.15 -35.81 11.63
N GLU A 376 -7.91 -34.56 11.99
CA GLU A 376 -8.03 -34.10 13.41
C GLU A 376 -9.37 -33.41 13.77
N ARG A 377 -10.47 -33.71 13.11
CA ARG A 377 -11.79 -33.18 13.52
C ARG A 377 -12.65 -34.17 14.31
N ALA A 378 -12.10 -35.30 14.72
CA ALA A 378 -12.86 -36.37 15.38
C ALA A 378 -12.41 -36.76 16.81
N ALA A 379 -11.62 -35.98 17.49
CA ALA A 379 -11.31 -36.33 18.89
C ALA A 379 -10.94 -35.11 19.74
N ARG A 380 -11.92 -34.39 20.26
CA ARG A 380 -11.78 -33.59 21.51
C ARG A 380 -13.12 -33.37 22.20
N THR A 381 -13.51 -34.34 22.99
CA THR A 381 -14.26 -34.13 24.23
C THR A 381 -13.40 -34.69 25.37
N GLY A 382 -13.12 -33.88 26.41
CA GLY A 382 -12.58 -34.42 27.65
C GLY A 382 -11.57 -33.52 28.38
N THR A 383 -12.08 -32.66 29.30
CA THR A 383 -11.68 -32.48 30.69
C THR A 383 -10.36 -31.75 31.06
N ILE A 384 -10.54 -30.55 31.56
CA ILE A 384 -10.05 -29.81 32.77
C ILE A 384 -8.78 -30.32 33.47
N GLY A 385 -7.83 -29.38 33.73
CA GLY A 385 -6.78 -29.52 34.73
C GLY A 385 -5.96 -28.22 34.89
N HIS A 386 -6.22 -27.51 35.99
CA HIS A 386 -5.44 -26.36 36.48
C HIS A 386 -4.03 -26.79 36.93
N ALA A 387 -3.02 -25.96 36.65
CA ALA A 387 -1.90 -25.71 37.57
C ALA A 387 -1.08 -24.48 37.08
N THR A 388 -1.05 -23.41 37.85
CA THR A 388 0.08 -22.49 37.99
C THR A 388 1.12 -23.13 38.90
N PRO A 389 2.44 -22.85 38.79
CA PRO A 389 3.01 -21.80 39.60
C PRO A 389 4.25 -21.04 39.05
N GLU A 390 4.42 -19.89 39.67
CA GLU A 390 5.63 -19.29 40.29
C GLU A 390 6.77 -18.70 39.43
N ASN A 391 6.99 -17.45 39.79
CA ASN A 391 8.15 -16.57 39.64
C ASN A 391 9.52 -17.24 39.67
N GLU A 392 10.44 -16.75 38.81
CA GLU A 392 11.79 -16.43 39.28
C GLU A 392 12.34 -15.18 38.54
N THR A 393 12.78 -14.26 39.39
CA THR A 393 13.54 -13.07 39.10
C THR A 393 14.98 -13.43 38.72
N GLY A 394 15.50 -12.84 37.64
CA GLY A 394 16.92 -12.92 37.30
C GLY A 394 17.38 -11.68 36.55
N THR A 395 17.99 -10.76 37.27
CA THR A 395 18.78 -9.65 36.82
C THR A 395 20.03 -10.11 36.04
N GLY A 396 20.35 -9.51 34.90
CA GLY A 396 21.58 -9.78 34.18
C GLY A 396 21.84 -8.80 33.06
N GLU A 397 22.80 -7.99 33.23
CA GLU A 397 23.30 -6.83 32.48
C GLU A 397 23.80 -7.11 31.06
N ASN A 398 23.73 -6.02 30.23
CA ASN A 398 24.62 -5.65 29.12
C ASN A 398 24.78 -6.63 27.93
N GLY A 399 24.01 -6.34 26.89
CA GLY A 399 24.40 -6.56 25.52
C GLY A 399 23.84 -5.43 24.69
N THR A 400 24.68 -4.49 24.24
CA THR A 400 24.39 -3.66 23.08
C THR A 400 24.30 -4.63 21.91
N GLY A 401 23.11 -5.16 21.69
CA GLY A 401 22.86 -6.14 20.64
C GLY A 401 23.03 -5.49 19.27
N LEU A 402 23.37 -6.31 18.29
CA LEU A 402 23.44 -5.92 16.88
C LEU A 402 22.14 -5.21 16.43
N ASP A 403 21.00 -5.59 17.01
CA ASP A 403 19.70 -4.98 16.76
C ASP A 403 19.64 -3.51 17.19
N ASP A 404 20.22 -3.15 18.34
CA ASP A 404 20.31 -1.75 18.80
C ASP A 404 21.21 -0.89 17.90
N LEU A 405 22.27 -1.47 17.36
CA LEU A 405 23.17 -0.78 16.42
C LEU A 405 22.50 -0.58 15.07
N LEU A 406 21.81 -1.58 14.55
CA LEU A 406 21.03 -1.52 13.31
C LEU A 406 19.91 -0.47 13.42
N LEU A 407 19.16 -0.50 14.52
CA LEU A 407 18.09 0.44 14.77
C LEU A 407 18.59 1.89 14.81
N ARG A 408 19.71 2.15 15.52
CA ARG A 408 20.33 3.48 15.54
C ARG A 408 20.79 3.93 14.17
N SER A 409 21.43 3.04 13.40
CA SER A 409 21.94 3.35 12.07
C SER A 409 20.80 3.63 11.08
N LEU A 410 19.67 2.90 11.19
CA LEU A 410 18.46 3.20 10.45
C LEU A 410 17.86 4.55 10.82
N CYS A 411 17.82 4.89 12.11
CA CYS A 411 17.37 6.21 12.57
C CYS A 411 18.24 7.35 12.02
N GLU A 412 19.56 7.18 12.02
CA GLU A 412 20.49 8.18 11.48
C GLU A 412 20.37 8.33 9.95
N ALA A 413 20.25 7.22 9.22
CA ALA A 413 20.14 7.25 7.77
C ALA A 413 18.79 7.78 7.26
N THR A 414 17.73 7.62 8.05
CA THR A 414 16.36 7.92 7.63
C THR A 414 15.78 9.15 8.30
N GLY A 415 16.28 9.50 9.49
CA GLY A 415 15.71 10.55 10.35
C GLY A 415 14.45 10.10 11.10
N TYR A 416 14.08 8.81 11.06
CA TYR A 416 12.99 8.27 11.87
C TYR A 416 13.46 8.05 13.31
N PRO A 417 12.61 8.33 14.32
CA PRO A 417 12.91 7.96 15.70
C PRO A 417 12.81 6.43 15.89
N ALA A 418 13.59 5.89 16.82
CA ALA A 418 13.71 4.46 17.06
C ALA A 418 12.38 3.77 17.39
N GLU A 419 11.45 4.50 17.99
CA GLU A 419 10.14 4.03 18.40
C GLU A 419 9.20 3.79 17.21
N VAL A 420 9.53 4.27 16.03
CA VAL A 420 8.73 4.14 14.80
C VAL A 420 9.18 2.93 13.97
N ILE A 421 10.40 2.43 14.20
CA ILE A 421 10.95 1.29 13.48
C ILE A 421 10.74 0.02 14.32
N ASP A 422 9.64 -0.68 14.06
CA ASP A 422 9.40 -2.00 14.64
C ASP A 422 10.25 -3.05 13.90
N PRO A 423 10.95 -3.95 14.62
CA PRO A 423 11.77 -5.01 14.00
C PRO A 423 11.02 -5.93 13.03
N ASP A 424 9.70 -6.02 13.16
CA ASP A 424 8.84 -6.84 12.30
C ASP A 424 8.21 -6.05 11.14
N MET A 425 8.46 -4.74 11.01
CA MET A 425 8.00 -3.90 9.91
C MET A 425 8.76 -4.13 8.62
N ASP A 426 8.06 -4.01 7.49
CA ASP A 426 8.70 -3.87 6.17
C ASP A 426 9.20 -2.44 6.01
N LEU A 427 10.53 -2.26 6.05
CA LEU A 427 11.18 -0.95 6.03
C LEU A 427 10.86 -0.14 4.76
N GLU A 428 10.63 -0.79 3.63
CA GLU A 428 10.28 -0.13 2.37
C GLU A 428 8.77 0.07 2.23
N ALA A 429 7.98 -0.96 2.51
CA ALA A 429 6.53 -0.91 2.36
C ALA A 429 5.85 -0.06 3.44
N ASP A 430 6.29 -0.18 4.69
CA ASP A 430 5.64 0.46 5.84
C ASP A 430 6.22 1.84 6.14
N LEU A 431 7.53 2.03 5.95
CA LEU A 431 8.23 3.27 6.30
C LEU A 431 8.76 4.04 5.09
N GLY A 432 8.68 3.48 3.87
CA GLY A 432 9.22 4.10 2.67
C GLY A 432 10.74 4.26 2.69
N ILE A 433 11.44 3.43 3.46
CA ILE A 433 12.90 3.42 3.55
C ILE A 433 13.42 2.63 2.36
N ASP A 434 13.85 3.32 1.31
CA ASP A 434 14.36 2.69 0.10
C ASP A 434 15.64 1.86 0.35
N SER A 435 15.92 0.95 -0.57
CA SER A 435 17.06 0.02 -0.48
C SER A 435 18.41 0.74 -0.34
N VAL A 436 18.54 1.98 -0.83
CA VAL A 436 19.78 2.76 -0.72
C VAL A 436 20.01 3.20 0.73
N LYS A 437 18.97 3.67 1.39
CA LYS A 437 19.03 4.06 2.82
C LYS A 437 19.21 2.85 3.73
N GLN A 438 18.59 1.71 3.40
CA GLN A 438 18.81 0.45 4.11
C GLN A 438 20.28 0.00 3.99
N MET A 439 20.86 0.05 2.79
CA MET A 439 22.27 -0.27 2.56
C MET A 439 23.22 0.72 3.26
N GLN A 440 22.87 2.01 3.32
CA GLN A 440 23.65 3.01 4.03
C GLN A 440 23.65 2.73 5.53
N ALA A 441 22.51 2.37 6.11
CA ALA A 441 22.41 1.99 7.52
C ALA A 441 23.23 0.73 7.84
N LEU A 442 23.16 -0.29 6.99
CA LEU A 442 23.96 -1.50 7.13
C LEU A 442 25.47 -1.24 7.00
N GLY A 443 25.87 -0.36 6.08
CA GLY A 443 27.27 0.05 5.92
C GLY A 443 27.85 0.70 7.18
N THR A 444 27.08 1.54 7.87
CA THR A 444 27.49 2.21 9.12
C THR A 444 27.66 1.22 10.28
N VAL A 445 26.92 0.11 10.29
CA VAL A 445 27.04 -0.94 11.33
C VAL A 445 28.24 -1.85 11.07
N ALA A 446 28.69 -1.96 9.81
CA ALA A 446 29.83 -2.81 9.42
C ALA A 446 31.21 -2.15 9.60
N GLU A 447 31.25 -0.81 9.83
CA GLU A 447 32.46 -0.04 10.21
C GLU A 447 32.62 0.00 11.74
#